data_622d8fafb5a5d8576aa976d7084642b7
#
_entry.id   622d8fafb5a5d8576aa976d7084642b7
#
_cell.length_a   1.000
_cell.length_b   1.000
_cell.length_c   1.000
_cell.angle_alpha   90.00
_cell.angle_beta   90.00
_cell.angle_gamma   90.00
#
_symmetry.space_group_name_H-M   'P 1'
#
loop_
_entity.id
_entity.type
_entity.pdbx_description
1 polymer ?
#
loop_
_entity_poly.entity_id
_entity_poly.type
_entity_poly.pdbx_seq_one_letter_code
_entity_poly.pdbx_strand_id
1 'polypeptide(L)'
;MNRYEKRFLALAAAAGVTRSCVQPAFAMHIMEGYLPPVSCVAWGAVCLPFLAAGVLSIRRVAREQRKAMLLLAMAGAFVFVISSLKIPSVTGSCSHMTGTGLAAILFGVPATAVLGIIVLVFQAILLAHGGLTTLGANTFSMAIAGPLVSWGLYHAGKKLNLPKKLNVFLAAAVGDLFTYCVTSLQLALAYPSANGGVAASAVEFLGVFAPTQLPLAVIEGLLTMLVVMGLESYAMPELRLIGYAEEV
;
A
#
# COMPACT_ATOMS: atom_id res chain seq x y z
N MET A 1 -12.10 -49.38 9.70
CA MET A 1 -12.17 -48.10 9.00
C MET A 1 -13.14 -48.24 7.84
N ASN A 2 -14.25 -47.50 7.89
CA ASN A 2 -15.34 -47.59 6.91
C ASN A 2 -14.91 -46.94 5.57
N ARG A 3 -15.62 -47.30 4.46
CA ARG A 3 -15.34 -46.74 3.12
C ARG A 3 -15.35 -45.17 3.09
N TYR A 4 -16.19 -44.57 3.91
CA TYR A 4 -16.29 -43.11 4.06
C TYR A 4 -15.08 -42.50 4.79
N GLU A 5 -14.58 -43.16 5.83
CA GLU A 5 -13.39 -42.74 6.55
C GLU A 5 -12.14 -42.79 5.68
N LYS A 6 -12.00 -43.83 4.85
CA LYS A 6 -10.90 -43.94 3.87
C LYS A 6 -10.94 -42.85 2.80
N ARG A 7 -12.15 -42.52 2.31
CA ARG A 7 -12.32 -41.41 1.35
C ARG A 7 -12.06 -40.05 1.98
N PHE A 8 -12.51 -39.85 3.20
CA PHE A 8 -12.25 -38.61 3.94
C PHE A 8 -10.77 -38.45 4.22
N LEU A 9 -10.08 -39.47 4.68
CA LEU A 9 -8.62 -39.46 4.87
C LEU A 9 -7.85 -39.24 3.58
N ALA A 10 -8.27 -39.87 2.48
CA ALA A 10 -7.65 -39.67 1.17
C ALA A 10 -7.86 -38.21 0.67
N LEU A 11 -9.07 -37.65 0.85
CA LEU A 11 -9.35 -36.27 0.52
C LEU A 11 -8.58 -35.29 1.41
N ALA A 12 -8.49 -35.57 2.71
CA ALA A 12 -7.72 -34.74 3.66
C ALA A 12 -6.20 -34.85 3.37
N ALA A 13 -5.70 -36.03 3.02
CA ALA A 13 -4.31 -36.22 2.60
C ALA A 13 -4.03 -35.53 1.25
N ALA A 14 -4.93 -35.63 0.28
CA ALA A 14 -4.82 -34.90 -1.00
C ALA A 14 -4.85 -33.40 -0.80
N ALA A 15 -5.74 -32.89 0.06
CA ALA A 15 -5.79 -31.49 0.42
C ALA A 15 -4.54 -31.03 1.21
N GLY A 16 -3.95 -31.91 2.02
CA GLY A 16 -2.69 -31.68 2.72
C GLY A 16 -1.50 -31.63 1.76
N VAL A 17 -1.45 -32.55 0.79
CA VAL A 17 -0.40 -32.60 -0.24
C VAL A 17 -0.50 -31.40 -1.20
N THR A 18 -1.72 -31.03 -1.62
CA THR A 18 -1.92 -29.81 -2.44
C THR A 18 -1.53 -28.55 -1.67
N ARG A 19 -1.75 -28.49 -0.34
CA ARG A 19 -1.34 -27.39 0.51
C ARG A 19 0.18 -27.32 0.69
N SER A 20 0.89 -28.44 0.63
CA SER A 20 2.36 -28.49 0.71
C SER A 20 3.04 -28.15 -0.62
N CYS A 21 2.34 -28.28 -1.74
CA CYS A 21 2.82 -27.90 -3.08
C CYS A 21 2.44 -26.46 -3.48
N VAL A 22 1.54 -25.80 -2.71
CA VAL A 22 1.23 -24.39 -2.91
C VAL A 22 2.35 -23.59 -2.27
N GLN A 23 3.20 -23.00 -3.08
CA GLN A 23 4.15 -21.97 -2.68
C GLN A 23 3.41 -20.96 -1.79
N PRO A 24 4.03 -20.46 -0.69
CA PRO A 24 3.36 -19.52 0.19
C PRO A 24 2.85 -18.35 -0.62
N ALA A 25 1.57 -18.10 -0.48
CA ALA A 25 0.81 -17.14 -1.22
C ALA A 25 1.34 -15.73 -0.96
N PHE A 26 1.66 -15.07 -2.03
CA PHE A 26 2.16 -13.71 -2.04
C PHE A 26 1.05 -12.76 -1.61
N ALA A 27 1.28 -12.03 -0.54
CA ALA A 27 0.46 -10.88 -0.18
C ALA A 27 0.96 -9.64 -0.93
N MET A 28 0.12 -8.62 -1.10
CA MET A 28 0.54 -7.31 -1.62
C MET A 28 1.68 -6.72 -0.77
N HIS A 29 1.68 -6.97 0.55
CA HIS A 29 2.87 -6.80 1.38
C HIS A 29 3.76 -8.04 1.28
N ILE A 30 5.03 -7.80 1.01
CA ILE A 30 6.04 -8.87 1.00
C ILE A 30 6.21 -9.37 2.43
N MET A 31 5.96 -10.68 2.62
CA MET A 31 5.95 -11.30 3.94
C MET A 31 7.35 -11.42 4.55
N GLU A 32 7.37 -11.63 5.89
CA GLU A 32 8.59 -11.84 6.66
C GLU A 32 9.45 -12.96 6.06
N GLY A 33 10.76 -12.66 5.91
CA GLY A 33 11.74 -13.63 5.40
C GLY A 33 11.62 -13.96 3.90
N TYR A 34 10.69 -13.33 3.18
CA TYR A 34 10.44 -13.67 1.78
C TYR A 34 11.46 -13.08 0.81
N LEU A 35 12.05 -11.91 1.12
CA LEU A 35 13.09 -11.30 0.28
C LEU A 35 14.49 -11.72 0.71
N PRO A 36 15.43 -11.90 -0.25
CA PRO A 36 16.83 -12.05 0.05
C PRO A 36 17.34 -10.89 0.92
N PRO A 37 18.24 -11.13 1.91
CA PRO A 37 18.73 -10.09 2.82
C PRO A 37 19.32 -8.86 2.12
N VAL A 38 20.01 -9.07 0.99
CA VAL A 38 20.58 -7.99 0.18
C VAL A 38 19.47 -7.07 -0.35
N SER A 39 18.37 -7.62 -0.86
CA SER A 39 17.22 -6.86 -1.32
C SER A 39 16.56 -6.08 -0.18
N CYS A 40 16.43 -6.71 1.01
CA CYS A 40 15.89 -6.04 2.19
C CYS A 40 16.71 -4.79 2.57
N VAL A 41 18.03 -4.92 2.62
CA VAL A 41 18.94 -3.81 2.94
C VAL A 41 18.91 -2.74 1.85
N ALA A 42 18.93 -3.14 0.58
CA ALA A 42 18.91 -2.20 -0.54
C ALA A 42 17.63 -1.34 -0.53
N TRP A 43 16.45 -1.96 -0.43
CA TRP A 43 15.18 -1.22 -0.36
C TRP A 43 15.07 -0.35 0.90
N GLY A 44 15.59 -0.83 2.04
CA GLY A 44 15.69 -0.04 3.27
C GLY A 44 16.54 1.21 3.09
N ALA A 45 17.72 1.07 2.48
CA ALA A 45 18.61 2.20 2.21
C ALA A 45 17.97 3.26 1.29
N VAL A 46 17.25 2.83 0.25
CA VAL A 46 16.52 3.73 -0.66
C VAL A 46 15.44 4.53 0.06
N CYS A 47 14.82 3.99 1.12
CA CYS A 47 13.81 4.70 1.90
C CYS A 47 14.38 5.80 2.80
N LEU A 48 15.63 5.73 3.23
CA LEU A 48 16.21 6.64 4.22
C LEU A 48 16.07 8.13 3.89
N PRO A 49 16.38 8.61 2.67
CA PRO A 49 16.25 10.04 2.35
C PRO A 49 14.79 10.52 2.44
N PHE A 50 13.82 9.70 2.02
CA PHE A 50 12.40 10.04 2.10
C PHE A 50 11.92 10.08 3.57
N LEU A 51 12.36 9.14 4.38
CA LEU A 51 12.03 9.13 5.81
C LEU A 51 12.66 10.31 6.54
N ALA A 52 13.91 10.65 6.23
CA ALA A 52 14.55 11.84 6.81
C ALA A 52 13.79 13.12 6.44
N ALA A 53 13.45 13.29 5.17
CA ALA A 53 12.63 14.42 4.71
C ALA A 53 11.25 14.42 5.38
N GLY A 54 10.65 13.25 5.57
CA GLY A 54 9.36 13.09 6.23
C GLY A 54 9.38 13.48 7.71
N VAL A 55 10.41 13.07 8.44
CA VAL A 55 10.59 13.49 9.85
C VAL A 55 10.73 14.99 9.95
N LEU A 56 11.48 15.62 9.04
CA LEU A 56 11.62 17.09 9.00
C LEU A 56 10.28 17.78 8.67
N SER A 57 9.53 17.24 7.72
CA SER A 57 8.19 17.73 7.35
C SER A 57 7.23 17.67 8.54
N ILE A 58 7.12 16.50 9.21
CA ILE A 58 6.24 16.33 10.38
C ILE A 58 6.67 17.24 11.55
N ARG A 59 7.98 17.39 11.80
CA ARG A 59 8.49 18.29 12.83
C ARG A 59 8.10 19.74 12.56
N ARG A 60 8.10 20.17 11.30
CA ARG A 60 7.65 21.51 10.90
C ARG A 60 6.17 21.67 11.22
N VAL A 61 5.32 20.75 10.77
CA VAL A 61 3.87 20.76 11.06
C VAL A 61 3.61 20.80 12.56
N ALA A 62 4.32 19.98 13.35
CA ALA A 62 4.16 19.92 14.81
C ALA A 62 4.55 21.23 15.51
N ARG A 63 5.53 21.97 14.99
CA ARG A 63 5.99 23.25 15.56
C ARG A 63 5.07 24.40 15.17
N GLU A 64 4.69 24.48 13.90
CA GLU A 64 3.93 25.62 13.36
C GLU A 64 2.44 25.47 13.63
N GLN A 65 1.92 24.23 13.65
CA GLN A 65 0.48 23.99 13.63
C GLN A 65 0.10 22.72 14.41
N ARG A 66 0.13 22.80 15.74
CA ARG A 66 -0.22 21.66 16.62
C ARG A 66 -1.57 21.02 16.31
N LYS A 67 -2.57 21.80 15.88
CA LYS A 67 -3.90 21.29 15.51
C LYS A 67 -3.86 20.40 14.26
N ALA A 68 -2.95 20.67 13.33
CA ALA A 68 -2.77 19.84 12.15
C ALA A 68 -2.22 18.42 12.46
N MET A 69 -1.59 18.24 13.63
CA MET A 69 -1.14 16.92 14.08
C MET A 69 -2.31 15.94 14.31
N LEU A 70 -3.48 16.44 14.71
CA LEU A 70 -4.66 15.59 14.84
C LEU A 70 -5.11 15.06 13.47
N LEU A 71 -5.15 15.94 12.46
CA LEU A 71 -5.51 15.53 11.08
C LEU A 71 -4.48 14.56 10.50
N LEU A 72 -3.19 14.76 10.79
CA LEU A 72 -2.12 13.83 10.41
C LEU A 72 -2.30 12.45 11.07
N ALA A 73 -2.64 12.42 12.35
CA ALA A 73 -2.91 11.18 13.08
C ALA A 73 -4.17 10.46 12.53
N MET A 74 -5.21 11.22 12.20
CA MET A 74 -6.42 10.68 11.55
C MET A 74 -6.12 10.10 10.17
N ALA A 75 -5.27 10.76 9.38
CA ALA A 75 -4.82 10.21 8.10
C ALA A 75 -4.02 8.91 8.29
N GLY A 76 -3.15 8.84 9.29
CA GLY A 76 -2.44 7.60 9.64
C GLY A 76 -3.39 6.48 10.08
N ALA A 77 -4.40 6.79 10.89
CA ALA A 77 -5.44 5.85 11.28
C ALA A 77 -6.26 5.35 10.08
N PHE A 78 -6.60 6.24 9.15
CA PHE A 78 -7.26 5.87 7.91
C PHE A 78 -6.41 4.89 7.09
N VAL A 79 -5.12 5.20 6.89
CA VAL A 79 -4.18 4.31 6.20
C VAL A 79 -4.14 2.94 6.88
N PHE A 80 -4.03 2.90 8.22
CA PHE A 80 -3.99 1.64 8.98
C PHE A 80 -5.27 0.82 8.81
N VAL A 81 -6.44 1.44 8.97
CA VAL A 81 -7.74 0.74 8.89
C VAL A 81 -7.97 0.21 7.49
N ILE A 82 -7.81 1.05 6.46
CA ILE A 82 -8.07 0.65 5.07
C ILE A 82 -7.12 -0.45 4.61
N SER A 83 -5.84 -0.34 4.94
CA SER A 83 -4.84 -1.34 4.55
C SER A 83 -4.88 -2.62 5.40
N SER A 84 -5.61 -2.62 6.52
CA SER A 84 -5.88 -3.83 7.31
C SER A 84 -7.02 -4.69 6.74
N LEU A 85 -7.87 -4.13 5.87
CA LEU A 85 -8.98 -4.84 5.23
C LEU A 85 -8.44 -5.70 4.08
N LYS A 86 -8.18 -6.95 4.38
CA LYS A 86 -7.58 -7.91 3.44
C LYS A 86 -8.66 -8.70 2.70
N ILE A 87 -8.50 -8.82 1.38
CA ILE A 87 -9.32 -9.69 0.55
C ILE A 87 -8.45 -10.86 0.08
N PRO A 88 -8.86 -12.12 0.27
CA PRO A 88 -8.17 -13.26 -0.32
C PRO A 88 -8.11 -13.11 -1.83
N SER A 89 -6.91 -13.25 -2.40
CA SER A 89 -6.68 -13.24 -3.83
C SER A 89 -6.51 -14.67 -4.37
N VAL A 90 -6.34 -14.80 -5.67
CA VAL A 90 -6.06 -16.07 -6.33
C VAL A 90 -4.78 -16.67 -5.75
N THR A 91 -4.66 -17.99 -5.69
CA THR A 91 -3.48 -18.69 -5.17
C THR A 91 -3.18 -18.54 -3.68
N GLY A 92 -4.17 -18.06 -2.88
CA GLY A 92 -4.00 -17.86 -1.42
C GLY A 92 -3.23 -16.58 -1.04
N SER A 93 -2.94 -15.68 -1.99
CA SER A 93 -2.44 -14.34 -1.72
C SER A 93 -3.52 -13.46 -1.08
N CYS A 94 -3.17 -12.32 -0.57
CA CYS A 94 -4.14 -11.31 -0.16
C CYS A 94 -3.81 -9.96 -0.80
N SER A 95 -4.86 -9.27 -1.19
CA SER A 95 -4.81 -7.90 -1.67
C SER A 95 -5.54 -6.98 -0.70
N HIS A 96 -5.14 -5.75 -0.65
CA HIS A 96 -5.77 -4.73 0.18
C HIS A 96 -5.55 -3.35 -0.44
N MET A 97 -6.36 -2.40 -0.04
CA MET A 97 -6.18 -0.98 -0.36
C MET A 97 -5.00 -0.42 0.43
N THR A 98 -4.36 0.63 -0.06
CA THR A 98 -3.24 1.28 0.63
C THR A 98 -3.69 2.39 1.57
N GLY A 99 -4.67 3.18 1.17
CA GLY A 99 -5.12 4.38 1.87
C GLY A 99 -4.11 5.54 1.83
N THR A 100 -2.92 5.32 1.30
CA THR A 100 -1.83 6.30 1.31
C THR A 100 -2.04 7.47 0.36
N GLY A 101 -2.91 7.30 -0.64
CA GLY A 101 -3.32 8.36 -1.55
C GLY A 101 -3.91 9.57 -0.81
N LEU A 102 -4.74 9.34 0.21
CA LEU A 102 -5.27 10.42 1.07
C LEU A 102 -4.17 11.20 1.76
N ALA A 103 -3.25 10.49 2.42
CA ALA A 103 -2.15 11.13 3.15
C ALA A 103 -1.22 11.92 2.20
N ALA A 104 -0.97 11.39 1.00
CA ALA A 104 -0.15 12.06 -0.02
C ALA A 104 -0.79 13.35 -0.54
N ILE A 105 -2.10 13.34 -0.76
CA ILE A 105 -2.87 14.53 -1.21
C ILE A 105 -2.88 15.62 -0.12
N LEU A 106 -3.03 15.25 1.15
CA LEU A 106 -3.17 16.21 2.25
C LEU A 106 -1.82 16.72 2.79
N PHE A 107 -0.81 15.87 2.92
CA PHE A 107 0.44 16.16 3.63
C PHE A 107 1.70 16.04 2.76
N GLY A 108 1.52 15.58 1.51
CA GLY A 108 2.63 15.31 0.61
C GLY A 108 3.36 14.00 0.91
N VAL A 109 4.22 13.62 -0.02
CA VAL A 109 4.94 12.33 -0.02
C VAL A 109 5.86 12.15 1.20
N PRO A 110 6.66 13.16 1.65
CA PRO A 110 7.58 12.96 2.76
C PRO A 110 6.85 12.59 4.08
N ALA A 111 5.77 13.28 4.41
CA ALA A 111 4.98 12.96 5.60
C ALA A 111 4.31 11.60 5.49
N THR A 112 3.80 11.24 4.30
CA THR A 112 3.19 9.94 4.02
C THR A 112 4.19 8.80 4.17
N ALA A 113 5.46 8.98 3.81
CA ALA A 113 6.50 7.98 4.00
C ALA A 113 6.67 7.60 5.47
N VAL A 114 6.65 8.59 6.38
CA VAL A 114 6.75 8.34 7.83
C VAL A 114 5.46 7.74 8.38
N LEU A 115 4.29 8.21 7.96
CA LEU A 115 3.02 7.60 8.36
C LEU A 115 2.97 6.13 7.92
N GLY A 116 3.35 5.86 6.68
CA GLY A 116 3.31 4.51 6.12
C GLY A 116 4.25 3.54 6.81
N ILE A 117 5.48 3.92 7.14
CA ILE A 117 6.39 3.02 7.87
C ILE A 117 5.87 2.72 9.28
N ILE A 118 5.27 3.71 9.97
CA ILE A 118 4.63 3.48 11.27
C ILE A 118 3.49 2.48 11.14
N VAL A 119 2.60 2.66 10.16
CA VAL A 119 1.50 1.74 9.89
C VAL A 119 2.01 0.34 9.59
N LEU A 120 3.02 0.20 8.73
CA LEU A 120 3.62 -1.09 8.35
C LEU A 120 4.25 -1.81 9.54
N VAL A 121 4.90 -1.08 10.47
CA VAL A 121 5.43 -1.65 11.71
C VAL A 121 4.28 -2.20 12.58
N PHE A 122 3.20 -1.44 12.76
CA PHE A 122 2.03 -1.94 13.50
C PHE A 122 1.38 -3.13 12.82
N GLN A 123 1.28 -3.14 11.49
CA GLN A 123 0.73 -4.28 10.75
C GLN A 123 1.61 -5.53 10.89
N ALA A 124 2.93 -5.39 10.83
CA ALA A 124 3.84 -6.51 11.00
C ALA A 124 3.74 -7.12 12.41
N ILE A 125 3.66 -6.28 13.45
CA ILE A 125 3.65 -6.73 14.84
C ILE A 125 2.26 -7.22 15.29
N LEU A 126 1.20 -6.46 14.97
CA LEU A 126 -0.14 -6.74 15.50
C LEU A 126 -0.96 -7.66 14.61
N LEU A 127 -0.74 -7.62 13.29
CA LEU A 127 -1.58 -8.31 12.32
C LEU A 127 -0.85 -9.44 11.58
N ALA A 128 0.43 -9.67 11.90
CA ALA A 128 1.31 -10.58 11.17
C ALA A 128 1.19 -10.36 9.64
N HIS A 129 1.20 -9.09 9.22
CA HIS A 129 1.01 -8.67 7.84
C HIS A 129 2.21 -7.88 7.33
N GLY A 130 2.83 -8.35 6.24
CA GLY A 130 4.16 -7.93 5.82
C GLY A 130 5.23 -8.56 6.71
N GLY A 131 6.35 -7.88 6.89
CA GLY A 131 7.44 -8.34 7.72
C GLY A 131 8.36 -7.21 8.15
N LEU A 132 9.05 -7.40 9.26
CA LEU A 132 10.06 -6.46 9.75
C LEU A 132 11.33 -6.51 8.88
N THR A 133 11.71 -7.70 8.38
CA THR A 133 12.84 -7.84 7.44
C THR A 133 12.53 -7.20 6.08
N THR A 134 11.29 -7.26 5.62
CA THR A 134 10.82 -6.71 4.35
C THR A 134 10.26 -5.30 4.47
N LEU A 135 10.38 -4.68 5.66
CA LEU A 135 9.81 -3.37 5.96
C LEU A 135 10.28 -2.28 4.97
N GLY A 136 11.56 -2.31 4.56
CA GLY A 136 12.09 -1.37 3.57
C GLY A 136 11.40 -1.49 2.21
N ALA A 137 11.22 -2.70 1.70
CA ALA A 137 10.56 -2.92 0.42
C ALA A 137 9.08 -2.50 0.47
N ASN A 138 8.36 -2.89 1.52
CA ASN A 138 6.96 -2.51 1.72
C ASN A 138 6.81 -1.00 1.92
N THR A 139 7.73 -0.34 2.63
CA THR A 139 7.75 1.12 2.78
C THR A 139 7.97 1.80 1.43
N PHE A 140 8.91 1.31 0.63
CA PHE A 140 9.17 1.90 -0.68
C PHE A 140 7.94 1.81 -1.59
N SER A 141 7.33 0.65 -1.72
CA SER A 141 6.17 0.47 -2.61
C SER A 141 4.95 1.25 -2.11
N MET A 142 4.52 1.06 -0.86
CA MET A 142 3.27 1.57 -0.33
C MET A 142 3.37 3.02 0.17
N ALA A 143 4.48 3.40 0.81
CA ALA A 143 4.58 4.69 1.49
C ALA A 143 5.37 5.75 0.71
N ILE A 144 6.05 5.35 -0.37
CA ILE A 144 6.85 6.27 -1.20
C ILE A 144 6.37 6.25 -2.64
N ALA A 145 6.45 5.11 -3.34
CA ALA A 145 6.21 5.04 -4.77
C ALA A 145 4.75 5.30 -5.14
N GLY A 146 3.79 4.63 -4.48
CA GLY A 146 2.36 4.89 -4.65
C GLY A 146 1.98 6.33 -4.35
N PRO A 147 2.33 6.86 -3.16
CA PRO A 147 2.12 8.26 -2.80
C PRO A 147 2.74 9.28 -3.75
N LEU A 148 3.92 9.01 -4.32
CA LEU A 148 4.53 9.86 -5.35
C LEU A 148 3.63 10.00 -6.58
N VAL A 149 3.07 8.90 -7.05
CA VAL A 149 2.16 8.90 -8.19
C VAL A 149 0.85 9.57 -7.82
N SER A 150 0.27 9.28 -6.64
CA SER A 150 -0.96 9.94 -6.16
C SER A 150 -0.79 11.45 -6.09
N TRP A 151 0.28 11.92 -5.45
CA TRP A 151 0.60 13.34 -5.31
C TRP A 151 0.83 13.99 -6.67
N GLY A 152 1.61 13.34 -7.54
CA GLY A 152 1.91 13.85 -8.88
C GLY A 152 0.67 13.97 -9.76
N LEU A 153 -0.19 12.94 -9.77
CA LEU A 153 -1.44 12.96 -10.53
C LEU A 153 -2.42 13.99 -9.98
N TYR A 154 -2.52 14.14 -8.65
CA TYR A 154 -3.36 15.15 -8.05
C TYR A 154 -2.97 16.57 -8.51
N HIS A 155 -1.67 16.89 -8.47
CA HIS A 155 -1.17 18.20 -8.91
C HIS A 155 -1.26 18.40 -10.44
N ALA A 156 -1.01 17.33 -11.20
CA ALA A 156 -1.20 17.37 -12.66
C ALA A 156 -2.66 17.61 -13.03
N GLY A 157 -3.58 16.91 -12.38
CA GLY A 157 -5.02 17.09 -12.60
C GLY A 157 -5.52 18.49 -12.24
N LYS A 158 -4.95 19.11 -11.17
CA LYS A 158 -5.21 20.53 -10.87
C LYS A 158 -4.76 21.46 -12.00
N LYS A 159 -3.55 21.25 -12.52
CA LYS A 159 -3.03 22.05 -13.65
C LYS A 159 -3.87 21.87 -14.94
N LEU A 160 -4.46 20.70 -15.12
CA LEU A 160 -5.34 20.38 -16.24
C LEU A 160 -6.79 20.79 -16.01
N ASN A 161 -7.12 21.44 -14.88
CA ASN A 161 -8.46 21.84 -14.47
C ASN A 161 -9.46 20.66 -14.45
N LEU A 162 -9.02 19.47 -14.06
CA LEU A 162 -9.91 18.33 -13.88
C LEU A 162 -10.91 18.59 -12.75
N PRO A 163 -12.16 18.11 -12.86
CA PRO A 163 -13.09 18.16 -11.76
C PRO A 163 -12.48 17.52 -10.50
N LYS A 164 -12.51 18.24 -9.38
CA LYS A 164 -11.83 17.84 -8.14
C LYS A 164 -12.12 16.39 -7.72
N LYS A 165 -13.39 15.99 -7.77
CA LYS A 165 -13.83 14.63 -7.44
C LYS A 165 -13.10 13.58 -8.27
N LEU A 166 -13.07 13.80 -9.58
CA LEU A 166 -12.40 12.91 -10.52
C LEU A 166 -10.89 12.91 -10.30
N ASN A 167 -10.31 14.08 -10.04
CA ASN A 167 -8.87 14.20 -9.78
C ASN A 167 -8.43 13.42 -8.54
N VAL A 168 -9.14 13.57 -7.41
CA VAL A 168 -8.87 12.83 -6.18
C VAL A 168 -9.06 11.33 -6.39
N PHE A 169 -10.16 10.92 -7.06
CA PHE A 169 -10.43 9.53 -7.38
C PHE A 169 -9.27 8.92 -8.19
N LEU A 170 -8.88 9.54 -9.29
CA LEU A 170 -7.82 9.05 -10.17
C LEU A 170 -6.47 9.01 -9.45
N ALA A 171 -6.14 10.04 -8.68
CA ALA A 171 -4.90 10.11 -7.93
C ALA A 171 -4.77 8.96 -6.94
N ALA A 172 -5.82 8.64 -6.17
CA ALA A 172 -5.80 7.54 -5.21
C ALA A 172 -5.82 6.17 -5.91
N ALA A 173 -6.71 5.95 -6.87
CA ALA A 173 -6.83 4.68 -7.57
C ALA A 173 -5.55 4.30 -8.33
N VAL A 174 -4.97 5.25 -9.07
CA VAL A 174 -3.73 4.98 -9.83
C VAL A 174 -2.53 4.84 -8.90
N GLY A 175 -2.48 5.58 -7.79
CA GLY A 175 -1.43 5.42 -6.78
C GLY A 175 -1.45 4.04 -6.12
N ASP A 176 -2.64 3.52 -5.79
CA ASP A 176 -2.80 2.15 -5.29
C ASP A 176 -2.32 1.11 -6.32
N LEU A 177 -2.77 1.23 -7.57
CA LEU A 177 -2.30 0.36 -8.65
C LEU A 177 -0.79 0.43 -8.87
N PHE A 178 -0.20 1.62 -8.73
CA PHE A 178 1.24 1.77 -8.88
C PHE A 178 2.01 1.11 -7.74
N THR A 179 1.51 1.17 -6.51
CA THR A 179 2.07 0.42 -5.36
C THR A 179 2.16 -1.07 -5.71
N TYR A 180 1.09 -1.63 -6.22
CA TYR A 180 1.03 -3.02 -6.64
C TYR A 180 2.03 -3.35 -7.78
N CYS A 181 2.16 -2.48 -8.79
CA CYS A 181 3.15 -2.66 -9.86
C CYS A 181 4.58 -2.68 -9.32
N VAL A 182 4.89 -1.78 -8.38
CA VAL A 182 6.21 -1.72 -7.73
C VAL A 182 6.49 -2.97 -6.91
N THR A 183 5.52 -3.45 -6.13
CA THR A 183 5.66 -4.70 -5.36
C THR A 183 5.90 -5.90 -6.29
N SER A 184 5.16 -5.99 -7.39
CA SER A 184 5.35 -7.04 -8.40
C SER A 184 6.75 -6.99 -9.03
N LEU A 185 7.26 -5.79 -9.29
CA LEU A 185 8.63 -5.61 -9.78
C LEU A 185 9.68 -5.98 -8.73
N GLN A 186 9.48 -5.63 -7.46
CA GLN A 186 10.38 -6.02 -6.36
C GLN A 186 10.48 -7.54 -6.23
N LEU A 187 9.36 -8.24 -6.34
CA LEU A 187 9.31 -9.69 -6.33
C LEU A 187 9.98 -10.30 -7.55
N ALA A 188 9.74 -9.74 -8.73
CA ALA A 188 10.35 -10.21 -9.97
C ALA A 188 11.86 -10.03 -10.00
N LEU A 189 12.38 -8.94 -9.40
CA LEU A 189 13.82 -8.72 -9.25
C LEU A 189 14.46 -9.73 -8.27
N ALA A 190 13.73 -10.12 -7.23
CA ALA A 190 14.20 -11.11 -6.26
C ALA A 190 14.11 -12.54 -6.78
N TYR A 191 13.12 -12.84 -7.62
CA TYR A 191 12.79 -14.17 -8.11
C TYR A 191 12.54 -14.16 -9.63
N PRO A 192 13.59 -13.97 -10.44
CA PRO A 192 13.44 -14.02 -11.89
C PRO A 192 13.05 -15.41 -12.38
N SER A 193 12.15 -15.49 -13.34
CA SER A 193 11.70 -16.74 -13.94
C SER A 193 12.83 -17.43 -14.72
N ALA A 194 12.90 -18.76 -14.63
CA ALA A 194 13.86 -19.54 -15.40
C ALA A 194 13.69 -19.38 -16.93
N ASN A 195 12.44 -19.17 -17.38
CA ASN A 195 12.08 -19.01 -18.78
C ASN A 195 11.58 -17.59 -19.05
N GLY A 196 12.50 -16.60 -19.19
CA GLY A 196 12.15 -15.24 -19.54
C GLY A 196 12.58 -14.16 -18.53
N GLY A 197 13.28 -14.56 -17.46
CA GLY A 197 13.92 -13.64 -16.52
C GLY A 197 12.94 -12.75 -15.74
N VAL A 198 13.39 -11.53 -15.42
CA VAL A 198 12.63 -10.56 -14.61
C VAL A 198 11.31 -10.15 -15.29
N ALA A 199 11.31 -9.97 -16.61
CA ALA A 199 10.12 -9.52 -17.33
C ALA A 199 8.98 -10.56 -17.26
N ALA A 200 9.28 -11.84 -17.49
CA ALA A 200 8.29 -12.91 -17.40
C ALA A 200 7.74 -13.03 -15.96
N SER A 201 8.61 -12.98 -14.97
CA SER A 201 8.23 -13.00 -13.56
C SER A 201 7.36 -11.80 -13.17
N ALA A 202 7.68 -10.60 -13.65
CA ALA A 202 6.86 -9.41 -13.39
C ALA A 202 5.44 -9.53 -13.96
N VAL A 203 5.31 -10.06 -15.18
CA VAL A 203 3.99 -10.31 -15.80
C VAL A 203 3.19 -11.34 -15.01
N GLU A 204 3.85 -12.39 -14.52
CA GLU A 204 3.22 -13.43 -13.68
C GLU A 204 2.68 -12.84 -12.37
N PHE A 205 3.50 -12.09 -11.61
CA PHE A 205 3.05 -11.42 -10.39
C PHE A 205 1.95 -10.40 -10.65
N LEU A 206 2.07 -9.60 -11.71
CA LEU A 206 1.01 -8.69 -12.11
C LEU A 206 -0.30 -9.43 -12.41
N GLY A 207 -0.24 -10.54 -13.10
CA GLY A 207 -1.42 -11.36 -13.42
C GLY A 207 -2.09 -11.96 -12.19
N VAL A 208 -1.32 -12.37 -11.19
CA VAL A 208 -1.86 -12.93 -9.93
C VAL A 208 -2.62 -11.90 -9.11
N PHE A 209 -2.14 -10.68 -9.04
CA PHE A 209 -2.76 -9.64 -8.21
C PHE A 209 -3.87 -8.86 -8.92
N ALA A 210 -3.78 -8.68 -10.24
CA ALA A 210 -4.70 -7.82 -10.99
C ALA A 210 -6.20 -8.07 -10.73
N PRO A 211 -6.69 -9.33 -10.67
CA PRO A 211 -8.12 -9.60 -10.49
C PRO A 211 -8.71 -9.00 -9.22
N THR A 212 -7.92 -8.92 -8.15
CA THR A 212 -8.35 -8.36 -6.87
C THR A 212 -7.95 -6.90 -6.70
N GLN A 213 -6.78 -6.50 -7.21
CA GLN A 213 -6.28 -5.15 -7.02
C GLN A 213 -7.00 -4.11 -7.89
N LEU A 214 -7.42 -4.47 -9.10
CA LEU A 214 -8.18 -3.54 -9.94
C LEU A 214 -9.51 -3.09 -9.29
N PRO A 215 -10.38 -3.99 -8.77
CA PRO A 215 -11.56 -3.58 -8.01
C PRO A 215 -11.22 -2.78 -6.74
N LEU A 216 -10.16 -3.19 -6.00
CA LEU A 216 -9.76 -2.51 -4.78
C LEU A 216 -9.29 -1.07 -5.04
N ALA A 217 -8.54 -0.84 -6.11
CA ALA A 217 -8.10 0.50 -6.50
C ALA A 217 -9.30 1.43 -6.81
N VAL A 218 -10.34 0.91 -7.47
CA VAL A 218 -11.58 1.67 -7.70
C VAL A 218 -12.25 2.02 -6.36
N ILE A 219 -12.33 1.06 -5.43
CA ILE A 219 -12.90 1.28 -4.10
C ILE A 219 -12.06 2.29 -3.32
N GLU A 220 -10.72 2.18 -3.33
CA GLU A 220 -9.83 3.15 -2.68
C GLU A 220 -10.02 4.57 -3.24
N GLY A 221 -10.10 4.70 -4.57
CA GLY A 221 -10.37 5.97 -5.22
C GLY A 221 -11.69 6.60 -4.77
N LEU A 222 -12.77 5.81 -4.70
CA LEU A 222 -14.09 6.26 -4.24
C LEU A 222 -14.06 6.64 -2.76
N LEU A 223 -13.48 5.82 -1.90
CA LEU A 223 -13.36 6.09 -0.46
C LEU A 223 -12.55 7.36 -0.20
N THR A 224 -11.39 7.50 -0.84
CA THR A 224 -10.55 8.69 -0.71
C THR A 224 -11.27 9.94 -1.17
N MET A 225 -11.99 9.87 -2.30
CA MET A 225 -12.81 10.96 -2.78
C MET A 225 -13.89 11.36 -1.76
N LEU A 226 -14.61 10.40 -1.20
CA LEU A 226 -15.65 10.66 -0.20
C LEU A 226 -15.07 11.28 1.08
N VAL A 227 -13.92 10.79 1.55
CA VAL A 227 -13.24 11.32 2.73
C VAL A 227 -12.77 12.75 2.51
N VAL A 228 -12.15 13.05 1.37
CA VAL A 228 -11.71 14.42 1.03
C VAL A 228 -12.92 15.37 0.96
N MET A 229 -14.00 14.96 0.33
CA MET A 229 -15.24 15.76 0.30
C MET A 229 -15.83 15.99 1.70
N GLY A 230 -15.80 14.97 2.55
CA GLY A 230 -16.22 15.09 3.95
C GLY A 230 -15.33 16.07 4.73
N LEU A 231 -14.02 15.95 4.59
CA LEU A 231 -13.08 16.88 5.21
C LEU A 231 -13.29 18.33 4.74
N GLU A 232 -13.54 18.56 3.48
CA GLU A 232 -13.86 19.87 2.95
C GLU A 232 -15.16 20.46 3.52
N SER A 233 -16.15 19.60 3.78
CA SER A 233 -17.44 20.02 4.32
C SER A 233 -17.41 20.31 5.81
N TYR A 234 -16.60 19.56 6.58
CA TYR A 234 -16.65 19.57 8.05
C TYR A 234 -15.36 20.00 8.74
N ALA A 235 -14.22 19.96 8.05
CA ALA A 235 -12.89 20.23 8.60
C ALA A 235 -12.09 21.25 7.77
N MET A 236 -12.78 22.20 7.11
CA MET A 236 -12.12 23.22 6.28
C MET A 236 -11.13 24.08 7.08
N PRO A 237 -11.38 24.46 8.36
CA PRO A 237 -10.40 25.19 9.15
C PRO A 237 -9.09 24.41 9.34
N GLU A 238 -9.16 23.10 9.56
CA GLU A 238 -8.01 22.21 9.72
C GLU A 238 -7.26 22.02 8.40
N LEU A 239 -7.99 21.92 7.28
CA LEU A 239 -7.42 21.84 5.94
C LEU A 239 -6.63 23.11 5.56
N ARG A 240 -7.12 24.29 5.98
CA ARG A 240 -6.38 25.54 5.79
C ARG A 240 -5.06 25.56 6.56
N LEU A 241 -5.03 24.94 7.76
CA LEU A 241 -3.81 24.87 8.55
C LEU A 241 -2.69 24.08 7.84
N ILE A 242 -2.99 23.10 7.02
CA ILE A 242 -2.01 22.30 6.27
C ILE A 242 -1.73 22.85 4.86
N GLY A 243 -2.30 24.00 4.51
CA GLY A 243 -2.13 24.62 3.19
C GLY A 243 -2.98 24.00 2.08
N TYR A 244 -3.75 22.95 2.37
CA TYR A 244 -4.58 22.28 1.35
C TYR A 244 -5.60 23.21 0.69
N ALA A 245 -6.18 24.15 1.45
CA ALA A 245 -7.22 25.06 0.96
C ALA A 245 -6.66 26.27 0.17
N GLU A 246 -5.38 26.61 0.31
CA GLU A 246 -4.72 27.64 -0.50
C GLU A 246 -4.40 27.14 -1.90
N GLU A 247 -4.39 25.83 -2.07
CA GLU A 247 -4.15 25.17 -3.34
C GLU A 247 -5.44 24.86 -4.11
N VAL A 248 -6.59 25.17 -3.56
CA VAL A 248 -7.94 24.97 -4.16
C VAL A 248 -8.45 26.31 -4.76
#